data_639420a68e070b632942e9f4cda1dd45
#
_entry.id   639420a68e070b632942e9f4cda1dd45
#
_cell.length_a   1.000
_cell.length_b   1.000
_cell.length_c   1.000
_cell.angle_alpha   90.00
_cell.angle_beta   90.00
_cell.angle_gamma   90.00
#
_symmetry.space_group_name_H-M   'P 1'
#
loop_
_entity.id
_entity.type
_entity.pdbx_description
1 polymer ?
#
loop_
_entity_poly.entity_id
_entity_poly.type
_entity_poly.pdbx_seq_one_letter_code
_entity_poly.pdbx_strand_id
1 'polypeptide(L)'
;MCRLTLAQQPDTTFDQMITKIAAGSHRILSVSFYARRTLTVARDLLGKHLVREISGTTRAGRIIEVEAYVGPHDRACHAHKGRTKRTEVLFRSPGVAYVYLIYGMYHCLNVVTERLDYPAAVLIRAVEDETGLIDGPGRVCRAYGIDLTLNYHDLTTGQKLWLEDRGKRPPRSQIGSFPRIGVDYAGEWAARPWRFRIASVRRKTRKAQVTPERKRIFLES
;
A
#
# COMPACT_ATOMS: atom_id res chain seq x y z
N MET A 1 -13.23 -28.68 -65.83
CA MET A 1 -12.06 -28.36 -64.91
C MET A 1 -12.48 -27.22 -64.01
N CYS A 2 -12.86 -27.54 -62.80
CA CYS A 2 -13.30 -26.57 -61.78
C CYS A 2 -12.22 -26.47 -60.74
N ARG A 3 -11.53 -25.30 -60.62
CA ARG A 3 -10.55 -25.04 -59.54
C ARG A 3 -11.28 -24.49 -58.33
N LEU A 4 -11.28 -25.25 -57.26
CA LEU A 4 -11.70 -24.82 -55.92
C LEU A 4 -10.55 -24.01 -55.30
N THR A 5 -10.79 -22.72 -55.06
CA THR A 5 -9.91 -21.84 -54.29
C THR A 5 -10.26 -22.04 -52.81
N LEU A 6 -9.39 -22.64 -52.06
CA LEU A 6 -9.48 -22.69 -50.59
C LEU A 6 -9.14 -21.30 -50.05
N ALA A 7 -10.14 -20.63 -49.47
CA ALA A 7 -9.93 -19.43 -48.68
C ALA A 7 -9.36 -19.86 -47.31
N GLN A 8 -8.14 -19.46 -47.02
CA GLN A 8 -7.51 -19.57 -45.71
C GLN A 8 -8.26 -18.65 -44.73
N GLN A 9 -8.85 -19.23 -43.69
CA GLN A 9 -9.39 -18.47 -42.57
C GLN A 9 -8.21 -17.93 -41.73
N PRO A 10 -8.27 -16.67 -41.26
CA PRO A 10 -7.23 -16.11 -40.39
C PRO A 10 -7.24 -16.83 -39.06
N ASP A 11 -6.04 -17.13 -38.58
CA ASP A 11 -5.75 -17.86 -37.35
C ASP A 11 -6.14 -16.99 -36.12
N THR A 12 -7.38 -17.18 -35.65
CA THR A 12 -7.98 -16.45 -34.51
C THR A 12 -7.22 -16.66 -33.19
N THR A 13 -6.38 -17.68 -33.12
CA THR A 13 -5.58 -18.02 -31.92
C THR A 13 -4.39 -17.06 -31.72
N PHE A 14 -3.78 -16.60 -32.79
CA PHE A 14 -2.61 -15.70 -32.73
C PHE A 14 -3.00 -14.26 -32.36
N ASP A 15 -4.13 -13.77 -32.88
CA ASP A 15 -4.69 -12.46 -32.56
C ASP A 15 -5.19 -12.38 -31.10
N GLN A 16 -5.77 -13.45 -30.60
CA GLN A 16 -6.16 -13.56 -29.16
C GLN A 16 -4.96 -13.62 -28.25
N MET A 17 -3.85 -14.21 -28.68
CA MET A 17 -2.59 -14.25 -27.92
C MET A 17 -1.92 -12.88 -27.89
N ILE A 18 -1.89 -12.13 -29.00
CA ILE A 18 -1.34 -10.77 -29.09
C ILE A 18 -2.20 -9.79 -28.26
N THR A 19 -3.52 -9.93 -28.27
CA THR A 19 -4.42 -9.10 -27.45
C THR A 19 -4.26 -9.37 -25.96
N LYS A 20 -3.93 -10.60 -25.56
CA LYS A 20 -3.60 -10.96 -24.17
C LYS A 20 -2.22 -10.44 -23.69
N ILE A 21 -1.27 -10.25 -24.60
CA ILE A 21 0.07 -9.68 -24.31
C ILE A 21 -0.02 -8.15 -24.17
N ALA A 22 -0.99 -7.49 -24.83
CA ALA A 22 -1.24 -6.05 -24.71
C ALA A 22 -2.04 -5.66 -23.44
N ALA A 23 -2.73 -6.58 -22.80
CA ALA A 23 -3.28 -6.40 -21.45
C ALA A 23 -2.11 -6.44 -20.46
N GLY A 24 -1.59 -5.27 -20.05
CA GLY A 24 -0.39 -5.05 -19.25
C GLY A 24 -0.16 -6.14 -18.21
N SER A 25 0.96 -6.84 -18.31
CA SER A 25 1.30 -7.94 -17.41
C SER A 25 1.32 -7.46 -15.95
N HIS A 26 0.31 -7.83 -15.17
CA HIS A 26 0.28 -7.63 -13.74
C HIS A 26 1.39 -8.47 -13.12
N ARG A 27 2.42 -7.83 -12.59
CA ARG A 27 3.57 -8.52 -12.00
C ARG A 27 3.57 -8.34 -10.49
N ILE A 28 3.41 -9.43 -9.76
CA ILE A 28 3.54 -9.45 -8.30
C ILE A 28 4.93 -8.96 -7.93
N LEU A 29 5.02 -8.10 -6.91
CA LEU A 29 6.29 -7.58 -6.43
C LEU A 29 7.05 -8.68 -5.70
N SER A 30 8.28 -8.92 -6.14
CA SER A 30 9.16 -9.97 -5.59
C SER A 30 9.83 -9.54 -4.28
N VAL A 31 10.40 -10.49 -3.56
CA VAL A 31 11.24 -10.24 -2.37
C VAL A 31 12.32 -9.20 -2.67
N SER A 32 12.98 -9.27 -3.85
CA SER A 32 14.03 -8.32 -4.24
C SER A 32 13.54 -6.87 -4.38
N PHE A 33 12.26 -6.65 -4.65
CA PHE A 33 11.68 -5.31 -4.63
C PHE A 33 11.68 -4.73 -3.21
N TYR A 34 11.33 -5.53 -2.20
CA TYR A 34 11.21 -5.11 -0.80
C TYR A 34 12.56 -5.10 -0.08
N ALA A 35 13.52 -5.93 -0.48
CA ALA A 35 14.86 -6.06 0.11
C ALA A 35 15.78 -4.85 -0.17
N ARG A 36 15.22 -3.71 -0.53
CA ARG A 36 15.93 -2.46 -0.80
C ARG A 36 15.74 -1.46 0.35
N ARG A 37 16.50 -0.36 0.33
CA ARG A 37 16.38 0.73 1.31
C ARG A 37 14.92 1.20 1.43
N THR A 38 14.41 1.29 2.63
CA THR A 38 13.00 1.60 2.95
C THR A 38 12.48 2.85 2.23
N LEU A 39 13.27 3.94 2.20
CA LEU A 39 12.87 5.17 1.50
C LEU A 39 12.75 4.99 -0.02
N THR A 40 13.53 4.09 -0.61
CA THR A 40 13.45 3.75 -2.03
C THR A 40 12.18 2.94 -2.29
N VAL A 41 11.95 1.90 -1.47
CA VAL A 41 10.72 1.08 -1.56
C VAL A 41 9.47 1.95 -1.39
N ALA A 42 9.46 2.86 -0.42
CA ALA A 42 8.32 3.75 -0.16
C ALA A 42 7.96 4.59 -1.39
N ARG A 43 8.95 5.19 -2.05
CA ARG A 43 8.69 5.98 -3.28
C ARG A 43 8.26 5.11 -4.46
N ASP A 44 8.86 3.92 -4.59
CA ASP A 44 8.56 3.00 -5.71
C ASP A 44 7.23 2.26 -5.52
N LEU A 45 6.68 2.21 -4.31
CA LEU A 45 5.33 1.70 -4.04
C LEU A 45 4.23 2.64 -4.55
N LEU A 46 4.50 3.94 -4.67
CA LEU A 46 3.53 4.87 -5.25
C LEU A 46 3.22 4.50 -6.70
N GLY A 47 1.94 4.36 -7.01
CA GLY A 47 1.45 3.92 -8.31
C GLY A 47 1.41 2.39 -8.52
N LYS A 48 1.96 1.58 -7.60
CA LYS A 48 1.71 0.14 -7.54
C LYS A 48 0.30 -0.13 -7.02
N HIS A 49 -0.16 -1.36 -7.15
CA HIS A 49 -1.52 -1.74 -6.75
C HIS A 49 -1.49 -2.65 -5.53
N LEU A 50 -2.28 -2.28 -4.54
CA LEU A 50 -2.69 -3.17 -3.45
C LEU A 50 -3.82 -4.04 -3.97
N VAL A 51 -3.68 -5.36 -3.87
CA VAL A 51 -4.66 -6.32 -4.34
C VAL A 51 -5.08 -7.23 -3.21
N ARG A 52 -6.38 -7.43 -3.07
CA ARG A 52 -6.99 -8.30 -2.05
C ARG A 52 -7.99 -9.24 -2.71
N GLU A 53 -7.84 -10.52 -2.46
CA GLU A 53 -8.78 -11.56 -2.88
C GLU A 53 -9.57 -12.05 -1.66
N ILE A 54 -10.90 -12.04 -1.76
CA ILE A 54 -11.82 -12.57 -0.74
C ILE A 54 -12.86 -13.40 -1.47
N SER A 55 -12.96 -14.69 -1.14
CA SER A 55 -13.97 -15.61 -1.68
C SER A 55 -14.07 -15.56 -3.22
N GLY A 56 -12.91 -15.58 -3.90
CA GLY A 56 -12.83 -15.55 -5.36
C GLY A 56 -13.04 -14.17 -6.00
N THR A 57 -13.35 -13.15 -5.21
CA THR A 57 -13.48 -11.76 -5.70
C THR A 57 -12.21 -10.98 -5.41
N THR A 58 -11.66 -10.32 -6.44
CA THR A 58 -10.45 -9.53 -6.33
C THR A 58 -10.78 -8.04 -6.35
N ARG A 59 -10.29 -7.31 -5.34
CA ARG A 59 -10.30 -5.84 -5.28
C ARG A 59 -8.88 -5.34 -5.45
N ALA A 60 -8.67 -4.35 -6.30
CA ALA A 60 -7.36 -3.76 -6.55
C ALA A 60 -7.44 -2.24 -6.55
N GLY A 61 -6.41 -1.57 -5.98
CA GLY A 61 -6.34 -0.12 -6.00
C GLY A 61 -4.93 0.41 -6.00
N ARG A 62 -4.74 1.54 -6.65
CA ARG A 62 -3.45 2.22 -6.82
C ARG A 62 -3.02 2.87 -5.50
N ILE A 63 -1.82 2.59 -5.04
CA ILE A 63 -1.23 3.20 -3.84
C ILE A 63 -0.91 4.66 -4.14
N ILE A 64 -1.47 5.57 -3.35
CA ILE A 64 -1.39 7.02 -3.52
C ILE A 64 -0.53 7.66 -2.43
N GLU A 65 -0.51 7.11 -1.22
CA GLU A 65 0.23 7.66 -0.09
C GLU A 65 0.80 6.54 0.77
N VAL A 66 2.04 6.75 1.23
CA VAL A 66 2.76 5.82 2.11
C VAL A 66 3.60 6.59 3.14
N GLU A 67 3.98 5.91 4.23
CA GLU A 67 4.98 6.40 5.20
C GLU A 67 6.10 5.39 5.39
N ALA A 68 7.34 5.88 5.42
CA ALA A 68 8.52 5.05 5.68
C ALA A 68 8.92 5.10 7.15
N TYR A 69 9.22 3.91 7.73
CA TYR A 69 9.75 3.70 9.07
C TYR A 69 11.06 2.95 8.93
N VAL A 70 12.20 3.64 9.11
CA VAL A 70 13.50 3.22 8.57
C VAL A 70 14.36 2.41 9.54
N GLY A 71 13.79 1.82 10.55
CA GLY A 71 14.49 0.88 11.43
C GLY A 71 14.75 1.40 12.84
N PRO A 72 15.75 0.84 13.56
CA PRO A 72 15.90 1.04 15.00
C PRO A 72 16.30 2.46 15.39
N HIS A 73 16.92 3.22 14.50
CA HIS A 73 17.27 4.63 14.76
C HIS A 73 16.09 5.58 14.65
N ASP A 74 15.03 5.18 13.95
CA ASP A 74 13.82 5.97 13.77
C ASP A 74 12.92 5.86 15.00
N ARG A 75 12.89 6.89 15.84
CA ARG A 75 12.07 6.90 17.07
C ARG A 75 10.56 6.77 16.81
N ALA A 76 10.09 7.02 15.60
CA ALA A 76 8.70 6.77 15.21
C ALA A 76 8.46 5.31 14.79
N CYS A 77 9.50 4.51 14.55
CA CYS A 77 9.36 3.08 14.24
C CYS A 77 8.98 2.30 15.50
N HIS A 78 8.01 1.40 15.41
CA HIS A 78 7.61 0.55 16.54
C HIS A 78 8.77 -0.27 17.11
N ALA A 79 9.70 -0.70 16.25
CA ALA A 79 10.87 -1.48 16.69
C ALA A 79 12.05 -0.60 17.20
N HIS A 80 11.87 0.72 17.37
CA HIS A 80 12.86 1.58 17.99
C HIS A 80 13.29 1.07 19.38
N LYS A 81 12.36 0.51 20.16
CA LYS A 81 12.60 -0.09 21.47
C LYS A 81 13.07 -1.56 21.42
N GLY A 82 13.41 -2.05 20.22
CA GLY A 82 13.88 -3.41 20.01
C GLY A 82 12.78 -4.41 19.65
N ARG A 83 13.15 -5.69 19.78
CA ARG A 83 12.30 -6.84 19.43
C ARG A 83 11.36 -7.18 20.58
N THR A 84 10.05 -7.19 20.29
CA THR A 84 8.98 -7.57 21.22
C THR A 84 8.00 -8.48 20.49
N LYS A 85 7.08 -9.14 21.21
CA LYS A 85 6.02 -9.96 20.58
C LYS A 85 5.26 -9.22 19.48
N ARG A 86 5.03 -7.91 19.66
CA ARG A 86 4.35 -7.06 18.66
C ARG A 86 5.22 -6.73 17.45
N THR A 87 6.51 -6.47 17.66
CA THR A 87 7.44 -6.01 16.62
C THR A 87 8.20 -7.14 15.94
N GLU A 88 8.06 -8.37 16.41
CA GLU A 88 8.74 -9.57 15.90
C GLU A 88 8.62 -9.71 14.37
N VAL A 89 7.45 -9.40 13.81
CA VAL A 89 7.19 -9.46 12.36
C VAL A 89 8.08 -8.51 11.55
N LEU A 90 8.48 -7.36 12.11
CA LEU A 90 9.36 -6.40 11.45
C LEU A 90 10.78 -6.92 11.20
N PHE A 91 11.18 -7.97 11.92
CA PHE A 91 12.49 -8.64 11.77
C PHE A 91 12.43 -9.81 10.79
N ARG A 92 11.28 -10.09 10.17
CA ARG A 92 11.13 -11.15 9.15
C ARG A 92 11.67 -10.72 7.80
N SER A 93 11.60 -11.64 6.84
CA SER A 93 11.99 -11.41 5.46
C SER A 93 11.23 -10.22 4.86
N PRO A 94 11.88 -9.41 3.99
CA PRO A 94 11.19 -8.33 3.28
C PRO A 94 10.05 -8.88 2.41
N GLY A 95 8.96 -8.11 2.33
CA GLY A 95 7.73 -8.51 1.63
C GLY A 95 6.68 -9.17 2.53
N VAL A 96 6.97 -9.32 3.82
CA VAL A 96 5.97 -9.78 4.81
C VAL A 96 5.07 -8.63 5.24
N ALA A 97 3.78 -8.89 5.41
CA ALA A 97 2.81 -7.94 5.93
C ALA A 97 2.94 -7.79 7.45
N TYR A 98 3.06 -6.56 7.92
CA TYR A 98 2.91 -6.21 9.32
C TYR A 98 1.58 -5.50 9.51
N VAL A 99 0.62 -6.20 10.10
CA VAL A 99 -0.71 -5.64 10.43
C VAL A 99 -0.83 -5.48 11.93
N TYR A 100 -1.21 -4.29 12.37
CA TYR A 100 -1.43 -4.02 13.79
C TYR A 100 -2.71 -3.22 14.02
N LEU A 101 -3.25 -3.33 15.23
CA LEU A 101 -4.42 -2.57 15.68
C LEU A 101 -3.97 -1.28 16.37
N ILE A 102 -4.60 -0.15 15.99
CA ILE A 102 -4.41 1.16 16.62
C ILE A 102 -5.74 1.64 17.22
N TYR A 103 -5.69 2.25 18.41
CA TYR A 103 -6.86 2.74 19.17
C TYR A 103 -7.95 1.68 19.40
N GLY A 104 -7.59 0.39 19.44
CA GLY A 104 -8.52 -0.71 19.64
C GLY A 104 -9.53 -0.96 18.52
N MET A 105 -9.49 -0.20 17.40
CA MET A 105 -10.53 -0.26 16.37
C MET A 105 -10.05 -0.20 14.91
N TYR A 106 -8.83 0.24 14.64
CA TYR A 106 -8.34 0.40 13.28
C TYR A 106 -7.11 -0.46 13.01
N HIS A 107 -7.14 -1.22 11.94
CA HIS A 107 -5.96 -1.93 11.46
C HIS A 107 -5.11 -1.03 10.56
N CYS A 108 -3.79 -1.25 10.58
CA CYS A 108 -2.83 -0.58 9.72
C CYS A 108 -1.95 -1.62 9.04
N LEU A 109 -1.88 -1.57 7.70
CA LEU A 109 -1.04 -2.46 6.88
C LEU A 109 0.31 -1.81 6.60
N ASN A 110 1.37 -2.51 6.97
CA ASN A 110 2.74 -2.19 6.57
C ASN A 110 3.35 -3.35 5.79
N VAL A 111 4.36 -3.03 4.99
CA VAL A 111 5.20 -4.00 4.28
C VAL A 111 6.59 -3.95 4.85
N VAL A 112 7.12 -5.08 5.32
CA VAL A 112 8.49 -5.20 5.82
C VAL A 112 9.47 -4.99 4.67
N THR A 113 10.55 -4.24 4.92
CA THR A 113 11.56 -3.87 3.94
C THR A 113 12.98 -4.10 4.46
N GLU A 114 13.99 -3.80 3.65
CA GLU A 114 15.42 -4.00 3.94
C GLU A 114 15.80 -5.50 3.94
N ARG A 115 16.69 -5.92 4.82
CA ARG A 115 17.11 -7.33 4.97
C ARG A 115 16.46 -7.99 6.18
N LEU A 116 16.55 -9.30 6.22
CA LEU A 116 16.20 -10.08 7.41
C LEU A 116 16.89 -9.48 8.66
N ASP A 117 16.20 -9.48 9.78
CA ASP A 117 16.64 -8.94 11.08
C ASP A 117 16.89 -7.42 11.11
N TYR A 118 16.49 -6.68 10.07
CA TYR A 118 16.48 -5.22 10.10
C TYR A 118 15.05 -4.69 10.12
N PRO A 119 14.56 -4.14 11.26
CA PRO A 119 13.13 -3.87 11.48
C PRO A 119 12.66 -2.55 10.85
N ALA A 120 12.44 -2.57 9.56
CA ALA A 120 11.98 -1.44 8.80
C ALA A 120 10.73 -1.79 7.98
N ALA A 121 9.84 -0.81 7.73
CA ALA A 121 8.60 -1.05 7.02
C ALA A 121 8.06 0.21 6.32
N VAL A 122 7.15 -0.01 5.38
CA VAL A 122 6.37 1.05 4.73
C VAL A 122 4.88 0.86 5.04
N LEU A 123 4.26 1.85 5.66
CA LEU A 123 2.82 1.92 5.92
C LEU A 123 2.07 2.36 4.66
N ILE A 124 1.03 1.62 4.27
CA ILE A 124 0.10 2.01 3.20
C ILE A 124 -0.98 2.93 3.78
N ARG A 125 -1.02 4.19 3.31
CA ARG A 125 -1.92 5.21 3.90
C ARG A 125 -3.13 5.56 3.06
N ALA A 126 -2.98 5.58 1.75
CA ALA A 126 -4.09 5.89 0.85
C ALA A 126 -3.99 5.07 -0.43
N VAL A 127 -5.14 4.67 -0.91
CA VAL A 127 -5.33 3.88 -2.14
C VAL A 127 -6.45 4.52 -2.95
N GLU A 128 -6.32 4.53 -4.27
CA GLU A 128 -7.37 4.92 -5.20
C GLU A 128 -7.82 3.71 -6.01
N ASP A 129 -9.10 3.39 -5.97
CA ASP A 129 -9.70 2.32 -6.75
C ASP A 129 -10.95 2.81 -7.50
N GLU A 130 -11.76 1.91 -8.04
CA GLU A 130 -13.01 2.23 -8.75
C GLU A 130 -14.03 3.01 -7.90
N THR A 131 -13.98 2.87 -6.57
CA THR A 131 -14.84 3.62 -5.64
C THR A 131 -14.31 5.02 -5.33
N GLY A 132 -13.10 5.35 -5.82
CA GLY A 132 -12.41 6.61 -5.62
C GLY A 132 -11.28 6.54 -4.61
N LEU A 133 -10.89 7.69 -4.04
CA LEU A 133 -9.79 7.81 -3.08
C LEU A 133 -10.20 7.33 -1.68
N ILE A 134 -9.53 6.31 -1.18
CA ILE A 134 -9.61 5.80 0.19
C ILE A 134 -8.43 6.39 0.96
N ASP A 135 -8.65 7.45 1.73
CA ASP A 135 -7.62 8.23 2.43
C ASP A 135 -7.62 7.90 3.94
N GLY A 136 -6.51 7.35 4.42
CA GLY A 136 -6.27 6.93 5.79
C GLY A 136 -6.06 5.42 5.93
N PRO A 137 -5.01 4.98 6.70
CA PRO A 137 -4.59 3.58 6.78
C PRO A 137 -5.70 2.66 7.32
N GLY A 138 -6.44 3.11 8.32
CA GLY A 138 -7.56 2.35 8.86
C GLY A 138 -8.72 2.19 7.86
N ARG A 139 -8.96 3.21 7.01
CA ARG A 139 -9.98 3.11 5.95
C ARG A 139 -9.54 2.17 4.85
N VAL A 140 -8.25 2.18 4.48
CA VAL A 140 -7.69 1.21 3.53
C VAL A 140 -7.89 -0.20 4.06
N CYS A 141 -7.49 -0.50 5.30
CA CYS A 141 -7.66 -1.83 5.86
C CYS A 141 -9.13 -2.26 5.92
N ARG A 142 -10.04 -1.36 6.33
CA ARG A 142 -11.49 -1.65 6.33
C ARG A 142 -12.03 -1.95 4.93
N ALA A 143 -11.66 -1.15 3.94
CA ALA A 143 -12.16 -1.29 2.56
C ALA A 143 -11.67 -2.57 1.89
N TYR A 144 -10.49 -3.06 2.28
CA TYR A 144 -9.86 -4.27 1.73
C TYR A 144 -9.98 -5.48 2.65
N GLY A 145 -10.77 -5.42 3.73
CA GLY A 145 -10.92 -6.54 4.66
C GLY A 145 -9.57 -7.03 5.22
N ILE A 146 -8.68 -6.08 5.58
CA ILE A 146 -7.36 -6.37 6.13
C ILE A 146 -7.42 -6.26 7.65
N ASP A 147 -7.14 -7.36 8.34
CA ASP A 147 -7.13 -7.47 9.79
C ASP A 147 -5.89 -8.24 10.29
N LEU A 148 -5.86 -8.58 11.58
CA LEU A 148 -4.74 -9.28 12.21
C LEU A 148 -4.49 -10.69 11.65
N THR A 149 -5.45 -11.32 10.97
CA THR A 149 -5.27 -12.64 10.35
C THR A 149 -4.28 -12.60 9.18
N LEU A 150 -4.04 -11.40 8.63
CA LEU A 150 -3.04 -11.15 7.60
C LEU A 150 -1.70 -10.66 8.15
N ASN A 151 -1.53 -10.55 9.48
CA ASN A 151 -0.22 -10.30 10.05
C ASN A 151 0.70 -11.51 9.77
N TYR A 152 1.95 -11.27 9.38
CA TYR A 152 2.91 -12.28 8.88
C TYR A 152 2.61 -12.84 7.49
N HIS A 153 1.56 -12.39 6.79
CA HIS A 153 1.28 -12.87 5.43
C HIS A 153 2.40 -12.48 4.45
N ASP A 154 2.79 -13.41 3.58
CA ASP A 154 3.78 -13.18 2.53
C ASP A 154 3.12 -12.52 1.31
N LEU A 155 3.44 -11.23 1.08
CA LEU A 155 2.89 -10.42 -0.01
C LEU A 155 3.49 -10.76 -1.39
N THR A 156 4.43 -11.69 -1.47
CA THR A 156 5.10 -12.10 -2.72
C THR A 156 4.45 -13.32 -3.38
N THR A 157 3.50 -13.97 -2.70
CA THR A 157 2.87 -15.21 -3.16
C THR A 157 1.74 -15.01 -4.17
N GLY A 158 1.17 -13.80 -4.26
CA GLY A 158 0.00 -13.54 -5.11
C GLY A 158 -1.29 -14.20 -4.62
N GLN A 159 -1.36 -14.54 -3.34
CA GLN A 159 -2.52 -15.18 -2.72
C GLN A 159 -3.08 -14.27 -1.63
N LYS A 160 -4.41 -14.21 -1.50
CA LYS A 160 -5.15 -13.44 -0.49
C LYS A 160 -4.86 -11.94 -0.48
N LEU A 161 -3.61 -11.53 -0.30
CA LEU A 161 -3.16 -10.12 -0.26
C LEU A 161 -1.77 -10.01 -0.88
N TRP A 162 -1.59 -9.11 -1.87
CA TRP A 162 -0.29 -8.86 -2.49
C TRP A 162 -0.20 -7.44 -3.04
N LEU A 163 1.02 -7.06 -3.46
CA LEU A 163 1.27 -5.83 -4.20
C LEU A 163 1.78 -6.18 -5.61
N GLU A 164 1.30 -5.44 -6.62
CA GLU A 164 1.67 -5.72 -8.00
C GLU A 164 2.02 -4.46 -8.80
N ASP A 165 2.86 -4.65 -9.80
CA ASP A 165 3.21 -3.65 -10.79
C ASP A 165 2.34 -3.80 -12.04
N ARG A 166 1.62 -2.74 -12.40
CA ARG A 166 0.82 -2.61 -13.63
C ARG A 166 1.49 -1.69 -14.66
N GLY A 167 2.81 -1.48 -14.57
CA GLY A 167 3.60 -0.71 -15.52
C GLY A 167 3.48 0.82 -15.41
N LYS A 168 2.54 1.35 -14.65
CA LYS A 168 2.35 2.81 -14.49
C LYS A 168 3.11 3.33 -13.28
N ARG A 169 4.02 4.29 -13.50
CA ARG A 169 4.75 5.00 -12.44
C ARG A 169 4.41 6.48 -12.46
N PRO A 170 4.13 7.10 -11.32
CA PRO A 170 3.99 8.56 -11.26
C PRO A 170 5.35 9.21 -11.55
N PRO A 171 5.40 10.31 -12.33
CA PRO A 171 6.61 11.11 -12.46
C PRO A 171 7.11 11.59 -11.10
N ARG A 172 8.42 11.66 -10.91
CA ARG A 172 9.02 12.13 -9.64
C ARG A 172 8.55 13.51 -9.23
N SER A 173 8.32 14.41 -10.20
CA SER A 173 7.77 15.75 -9.98
C SER A 173 6.36 15.76 -9.38
N GLN A 174 5.61 14.66 -9.48
CA GLN A 174 4.29 14.51 -8.88
C GLN A 174 4.33 13.88 -7.47
N ILE A 175 5.51 13.52 -6.97
CA ILE A 175 5.65 12.91 -5.64
C ILE A 175 6.06 14.00 -4.64
N GLY A 176 5.12 14.38 -3.77
CA GLY A 176 5.39 15.24 -2.63
C GLY A 176 5.96 14.44 -1.45
N SER A 177 6.83 15.10 -0.65
CA SER A 177 7.40 14.54 0.59
C SER A 177 6.95 15.42 1.76
N PHE A 178 6.47 14.79 2.83
CA PHE A 178 5.84 15.47 3.98
C PHE A 178 6.25 14.80 5.29
N PRO A 179 6.13 15.48 6.44
CA PRO A 179 6.18 14.82 7.74
C PRO A 179 5.14 13.71 7.88
N ARG A 180 5.47 12.67 8.64
CA ARG A 180 4.55 11.56 8.96
C ARG A 180 3.45 12.04 9.90
N ILE A 181 2.33 11.32 9.94
CA ILE A 181 1.15 11.70 10.72
C ILE A 181 1.04 10.82 11.98
N GLY A 182 0.78 11.48 13.14
CA GLY A 182 0.57 10.79 14.41
C GLY A 182 1.84 10.24 15.05
N VAL A 183 2.99 10.89 14.78
CA VAL A 183 4.31 10.51 15.31
C VAL A 183 4.96 11.64 16.11
N ASP A 184 4.19 12.58 16.65
CA ASP A 184 4.67 13.77 17.38
C ASP A 184 5.56 13.39 18.58
N TYR A 185 5.32 12.22 19.18
CA TYR A 185 6.12 11.66 20.26
C TYR A 185 7.59 11.34 19.88
N ALA A 186 7.91 11.30 18.58
CA ALA A 186 9.23 10.89 18.09
C ALA A 186 10.27 12.04 18.06
N GLY A 187 9.93 13.23 18.58
CA GLY A 187 10.82 14.39 18.63
C GLY A 187 11.26 14.83 17.24
N GLU A 188 12.55 15.04 17.03
CA GLU A 188 13.12 15.46 15.73
C GLU A 188 12.79 14.52 14.55
N TRP A 189 12.49 13.24 14.83
CA TRP A 189 12.13 12.26 13.83
C TRP A 189 10.72 12.51 13.27
N ALA A 190 9.85 13.21 13.99
CA ALA A 190 8.52 13.58 13.52
C ALA A 190 8.59 14.51 12.31
N ALA A 191 9.57 15.45 12.28
CA ALA A 191 9.75 16.42 11.20
C ALA A 191 10.34 15.80 9.91
N ARG A 192 10.86 14.57 9.96
CA ARG A 192 11.45 13.93 8.77
C ARG A 192 10.42 13.79 7.67
N PRO A 193 10.71 14.21 6.39
CA PRO A 193 9.75 14.20 5.28
C PRO A 193 9.64 12.80 4.67
N TRP A 194 9.25 11.82 5.49
CA TRP A 194 9.20 10.40 5.13
C TRP A 194 7.79 9.88 4.85
N ARG A 195 6.86 10.78 4.61
CA ARG A 195 5.55 10.50 4.04
C ARG A 195 5.53 10.97 2.60
N PHE A 196 5.26 10.06 1.67
CA PHE A 196 5.25 10.32 0.24
C PHE A 196 3.84 10.19 -0.31
N ARG A 197 3.44 11.15 -1.18
CA ARG A 197 2.10 11.18 -1.77
C ARG A 197 2.16 11.66 -3.22
N ILE A 198 1.30 11.09 -4.08
CA ILE A 198 1.06 11.56 -5.45
C ILE A 198 0.22 12.84 -5.38
N ALA A 199 0.77 13.97 -5.84
CA ALA A 199 0.18 15.31 -5.69
C ALA A 199 -1.10 15.53 -6.54
N SER A 200 -1.27 14.80 -7.64
CA SER A 200 -2.41 14.96 -8.57
C SER A 200 -3.74 14.44 -8.03
N VAL A 201 -3.72 13.70 -6.95
CA VAL A 201 -4.94 13.15 -6.34
C VAL A 201 -5.43 14.10 -5.24
N ARG A 202 -6.41 14.94 -5.58
CA ARG A 202 -7.01 15.89 -4.63
C ARG A 202 -7.78 15.13 -3.53
N ARG A 203 -7.48 15.45 -2.26
CA ARG A 203 -8.39 15.13 -1.16
C ARG A 203 -9.73 15.82 -1.44
N LYS A 204 -10.84 15.08 -1.50
CA LYS A 204 -12.15 15.68 -1.32
C LYS A 204 -12.15 16.21 0.12
N THR A 205 -11.92 17.50 0.29
CA THR A 205 -12.10 18.17 1.58
C THR A 205 -13.58 18.00 1.94
N ARG A 206 -13.89 17.10 2.86
CA ARG A 206 -15.13 17.20 3.62
C ARG A 206 -15.04 18.54 4.34
N LYS A 207 -15.80 19.56 3.87
CA LYS A 207 -16.14 20.69 4.72
C LYS A 207 -16.71 20.07 6.00
N ALA A 208 -15.99 20.21 7.09
CA ALA A 208 -16.54 19.93 8.41
C ALA A 208 -17.76 20.88 8.54
N GLN A 209 -18.95 20.33 8.42
CA GLN A 209 -20.12 20.98 9.00
C GLN A 209 -19.90 20.90 10.51
N VAL A 210 -19.24 21.92 11.03
CA VAL A 210 -19.23 22.21 12.46
C VAL A 210 -20.64 22.73 12.75
N THR A 211 -21.51 21.84 13.16
CA THR A 211 -22.75 22.19 13.82
C THR A 211 -22.38 22.92 15.11
N PRO A 212 -22.91 24.13 15.39
CA PRO A 212 -22.55 24.97 16.56
C PRO A 212 -22.94 24.36 17.92
N GLU A 213 -23.57 23.21 17.97
CA GLU A 213 -24.30 22.72 19.14
C GLU A 213 -23.49 21.87 20.13
N ARG A 214 -22.16 21.61 19.90
CA ARG A 214 -21.33 20.83 20.84
C ARG A 214 -20.35 21.64 21.69
N LYS A 215 -20.54 22.97 21.84
CA LYS A 215 -19.71 23.82 22.69
C LYS A 215 -20.29 24.10 24.10
N ARG A 216 -21.35 23.41 24.51
CA ARG A 216 -22.02 23.71 25.80
C ARG A 216 -22.01 22.64 26.89
N ILE A 217 -21.24 21.57 26.78
CA ILE A 217 -21.27 20.48 27.77
C ILE A 217 -19.91 20.23 28.48
N PHE A 218 -18.95 21.13 28.41
CA PHE A 218 -17.67 20.96 29.12
C PHE A 218 -17.28 22.16 29.99
N LEU A 219 -18.23 22.80 30.63
CA LEU A 219 -17.99 23.91 31.59
C LEU A 219 -18.91 23.84 32.82
N GLU A 220 -19.33 22.66 33.27
CA GLU A 220 -19.93 22.47 34.60
C GLU A 220 -19.82 21.01 35.02
N SER A 221 -18.70 20.67 35.66
CA SER A 221 -18.50 19.69 36.77
C SER A 221 -17.04 19.54 37.11
#